data_68b66319f0a02c9ca89cc6c2f78b9e64
#
_entry.id   68b66319f0a02c9ca89cc6c2f78b9e64
#
_cell.length_a   1.000
_cell.length_b   1.000
_cell.length_c   1.000
_cell.angle_alpha   90.00
_cell.angle_beta   90.00
_cell.angle_gamma   90.00
#
_symmetry.space_group_name_H-M   'P 1'
#
loop_
_entity.id
_entity.type
_entity.pdbx_description
1 polymer ?
#
loop_
_entity_poly.entity_id
_entity_poly.type
_entity_poly.pdbx_seq_one_letter_code
_entity_poly.pdbx_strand_id
1 'polypeptide(L)'
;MSRFLIACGGTGGHLSPGIALAEGLNARGHETTLLISHKKVDARLIEKYPQLRFERIPGSPFALNPVGFCRFVWQQLQAFWFSARLIRVWPPDVIIGFGGFTTSGIIVVAALFRRPVALHEANRVPGRAIRLLGGLARRLYLPPGVHLPGVRLAGVRHVGLPVRREIMRLPHEAARSRLGLDPAQKVLVIFGGSQGAAPLNNWVRERQARLAEEGIQVCCVTGLGKGGGEVQERRASSGQTVKAIFVPFCDDVATLLSAADLVVSRAGAGTIAELIRCVTPAILVPFPEAANNHQWANARFFEQQGGGLVVDQRFLGELDHEVFDVIFNDWLLRKFRANLQRMDRANSLDLILGDLEELALPSGRLAPGRAASTAKPPSQAA
;
A
#
# COMPACT_ATOMS: atom_id res chain seq x y z
N MET A 1 -10.09 4.78 -26.37
CA MET A 1 -9.74 5.78 -25.36
C MET A 1 -10.93 5.94 -24.42
N SER A 2 -10.75 5.70 -23.13
CA SER A 2 -11.83 5.76 -22.11
C SER A 2 -11.38 6.68 -20.96
N ARG A 3 -12.35 7.16 -20.17
CA ARG A 3 -12.13 8.07 -19.04
C ARG A 3 -12.34 7.36 -17.72
N PHE A 4 -11.34 7.39 -16.84
CA PHE A 4 -11.39 6.75 -15.54
C PHE A 4 -11.27 7.77 -14.41
N LEU A 5 -12.20 7.70 -13.47
CA LEU A 5 -12.18 8.52 -12.26
C LEU A 5 -11.77 7.67 -11.07
N ILE A 6 -10.68 8.03 -10.41
CA ILE A 6 -10.03 7.24 -9.36
C ILE A 6 -10.16 7.96 -8.03
N ALA A 7 -11.05 7.50 -7.15
CA ALA A 7 -11.25 8.08 -5.82
C ALA A 7 -10.31 7.43 -4.80
N CYS A 8 -9.19 8.08 -4.51
CA CYS A 8 -8.10 7.56 -3.69
C CYS A 8 -7.65 8.51 -2.56
N GLY A 9 -8.42 9.53 -2.26
CA GLY A 9 -8.10 10.46 -1.16
C GLY A 9 -8.36 9.89 0.24
N GLY A 10 -7.75 10.51 1.25
CA GLY A 10 -8.01 10.22 2.67
C GLY A 10 -6.83 9.70 3.47
N THR A 11 -6.00 8.86 2.90
CA THR A 11 -4.73 8.40 3.49
C THR A 11 -3.73 8.07 2.39
N GLY A 12 -2.43 8.18 2.68
CA GLY A 12 -1.38 7.76 1.72
C GLY A 12 -1.52 6.31 1.26
N GLY A 13 -2.14 5.45 2.07
CA GLY A 13 -2.44 4.05 1.72
C GLY A 13 -3.45 3.87 0.58
N HIS A 14 -4.30 4.87 0.30
CA HIS A 14 -5.23 4.86 -0.84
C HIS A 14 -4.65 5.58 -2.07
N LEU A 15 -3.85 6.63 -1.86
CA LEU A 15 -3.29 7.43 -2.93
C LEU A 15 -2.26 6.66 -3.76
N SER A 16 -1.36 5.91 -3.12
CA SER A 16 -0.33 5.11 -3.79
C SER A 16 -0.91 4.11 -4.83
N PRO A 17 -1.89 3.26 -4.49
CA PRO A 17 -2.50 2.38 -5.48
C PRO A 17 -3.33 3.12 -6.54
N GLY A 18 -3.92 4.28 -6.18
CA GLY A 18 -4.60 5.15 -7.14
C GLY A 18 -3.65 5.69 -8.20
N ILE A 19 -2.45 6.13 -7.81
CA ILE A 19 -1.38 6.56 -8.72
C ILE A 19 -0.96 5.40 -9.63
N ALA A 20 -0.74 4.21 -9.06
CA ALA A 20 -0.35 3.02 -9.83
C ALA A 20 -1.36 2.71 -10.95
N LEU A 21 -2.66 2.79 -10.65
CA LEU A 21 -3.72 2.61 -11.66
C LEU A 21 -3.72 3.73 -12.71
N ALA A 22 -3.58 5.00 -12.28
CA ALA A 22 -3.56 6.13 -13.19
C ALA A 22 -2.40 6.05 -14.18
N GLU A 23 -1.19 5.77 -13.70
CA GLU A 23 -0.03 5.55 -14.56
C GLU A 23 -0.24 4.39 -15.54
N GLY A 24 -0.82 3.27 -15.05
CA GLY A 24 -1.10 2.10 -15.86
C GLY A 24 -2.12 2.38 -16.97
N LEU A 25 -3.23 3.05 -16.65
CA LEU A 25 -4.29 3.42 -17.60
C LEU A 25 -3.81 4.46 -18.61
N ASN A 26 -3.09 5.51 -18.15
CA ASN A 26 -2.53 6.53 -19.05
C ASN A 26 -1.54 5.92 -20.06
N ALA A 27 -0.69 4.97 -19.60
CA ALA A 27 0.24 4.27 -20.49
C ALA A 27 -0.46 3.40 -21.54
N ARG A 28 -1.72 3.02 -21.31
CA ARG A 28 -2.58 2.30 -22.25
C ARG A 28 -3.45 3.23 -23.13
N GLY A 29 -3.21 4.55 -23.06
CA GLY A 29 -3.89 5.56 -23.89
C GLY A 29 -5.27 5.99 -23.38
N HIS A 30 -5.55 5.81 -22.09
CA HIS A 30 -6.77 6.28 -21.43
C HIS A 30 -6.54 7.62 -20.72
N GLU A 31 -7.63 8.34 -20.42
CA GLU A 31 -7.62 9.55 -19.59
C GLU A 31 -7.98 9.21 -18.15
N THR A 32 -7.19 9.72 -17.18
CA THR A 32 -7.45 9.51 -15.76
C THR A 32 -7.57 10.81 -14.99
N THR A 33 -8.46 10.85 -14.00
CA THR A 33 -8.53 11.91 -12.98
C THR A 33 -8.56 11.28 -11.60
N LEU A 34 -7.64 11.69 -10.72
CA LEU A 34 -7.57 11.20 -9.36
C LEU A 34 -8.29 12.17 -8.41
N LEU A 35 -9.26 11.67 -7.65
CA LEU A 35 -9.92 12.43 -6.59
C LEU A 35 -9.19 12.21 -5.27
N ILE A 36 -8.72 13.31 -4.70
CA ILE A 36 -7.92 13.33 -3.48
C ILE A 36 -8.58 14.19 -2.39
N SER A 37 -8.11 14.02 -1.16
CA SER A 37 -8.53 14.87 -0.03
C SER A 37 -7.67 16.14 0.09
N HIS A 38 -8.10 17.05 0.98
CA HIS A 38 -7.32 18.26 1.30
C HIS A 38 -6.20 18.02 2.34
N LYS A 39 -5.83 16.76 2.63
CA LYS A 39 -4.80 16.44 3.64
C LYS A 39 -3.39 16.76 3.14
N LYS A 40 -2.54 17.28 4.04
CA LYS A 40 -1.14 17.63 3.76
C LYS A 40 -0.29 16.45 3.29
N VAL A 41 -0.61 15.22 3.73
CA VAL A 41 0.13 14.01 3.34
C VAL A 41 -0.02 13.71 1.85
N ASP A 42 -1.19 14.03 1.27
CA ASP A 42 -1.44 13.83 -0.16
C ASP A 42 -0.63 14.84 -1.01
N ALA A 43 -0.37 16.05 -0.50
CA ALA A 43 0.26 17.13 -1.25
C ALA A 43 1.67 16.75 -1.75
N ARG A 44 2.53 16.21 -0.88
CA ARG A 44 3.92 15.87 -1.22
C ARG A 44 4.01 14.73 -2.26
N LEU A 45 3.12 13.74 -2.14
CA LEU A 45 3.10 12.65 -3.10
C LEU A 45 2.61 13.13 -4.48
N ILE A 46 1.68 14.10 -4.50
CA ILE A 46 1.17 14.71 -5.74
C ILE A 46 2.27 15.47 -6.48
N GLU A 47 3.11 16.22 -5.76
CA GLU A 47 4.22 16.99 -6.34
C GLU A 47 5.19 16.10 -7.16
N LYS A 48 5.31 14.82 -6.77
CA LYS A 48 6.13 13.83 -7.48
C LYS A 48 5.54 13.40 -8.85
N TYR A 49 4.22 13.61 -9.08
CA TYR A 49 3.51 13.14 -10.27
C TYR A 49 2.80 14.31 -11.00
N PRO A 50 3.53 15.33 -11.48
CA PRO A 50 2.93 16.50 -12.13
C PRO A 50 2.20 16.17 -13.44
N GLN A 51 2.48 15.01 -14.03
CA GLN A 51 1.84 14.50 -15.26
C GLN A 51 0.44 13.93 -15.01
N LEU A 52 0.04 13.67 -13.76
CA LEU A 52 -1.28 13.14 -13.41
C LEU A 52 -2.25 14.29 -13.07
N ARG A 53 -3.50 14.12 -13.46
CA ARG A 53 -4.55 15.06 -13.13
C ARG A 53 -5.16 14.76 -11.78
N PHE A 54 -5.06 15.70 -10.83
CA PHE A 54 -5.62 15.62 -9.50
C PHE A 54 -6.74 16.65 -9.31
N GLU A 55 -7.85 16.21 -8.74
CA GLU A 55 -8.98 17.05 -8.32
C GLU A 55 -9.25 16.85 -6.83
N ARG A 56 -9.46 17.94 -6.10
CA ARG A 56 -9.71 17.88 -4.65
C ARG A 56 -11.20 17.81 -4.37
N ILE A 57 -11.63 16.77 -3.65
CA ILE A 57 -13.02 16.59 -3.24
C ILE A 57 -13.22 17.03 -1.77
N PRO A 58 -14.28 17.80 -1.46
CA PRO A 58 -14.66 18.06 -0.08
C PRO A 58 -14.94 16.78 0.69
N GLY A 59 -14.68 16.78 1.99
CA GLY A 59 -15.01 15.65 2.84
C GLY A 59 -14.32 15.72 4.20
N SER A 60 -15.00 15.25 5.23
CA SER A 60 -14.47 15.08 6.58
C SER A 60 -14.73 13.67 7.09
N PRO A 61 -13.92 13.19 8.04
CA PRO A 61 -14.21 11.95 8.74
C PRO A 61 -15.51 12.11 9.55
N PHE A 62 -16.21 10.99 9.73
CA PHE A 62 -17.39 10.94 10.58
C PHE A 62 -17.00 11.25 12.03
N ALA A 63 -17.79 12.12 12.70
CA ALA A 63 -17.61 12.49 14.10
C ALA A 63 -18.95 12.38 14.85
N LEU A 64 -18.89 11.90 16.09
CA LEU A 64 -20.11 11.69 16.93
C LEU A 64 -20.55 12.94 17.70
N ASN A 65 -19.68 13.94 17.86
CA ASN A 65 -20.09 15.19 18.51
C ASN A 65 -21.00 16.01 17.59
N PRO A 66 -21.98 16.78 18.11
CA PRO A 66 -22.98 17.47 17.30
C PRO A 66 -22.38 18.37 16.20
N VAL A 67 -21.36 19.16 16.56
CA VAL A 67 -20.71 20.11 15.63
C VAL A 67 -19.97 19.33 14.52
N GLY A 68 -19.23 18.29 14.91
CA GLY A 68 -18.53 17.43 13.96
C GLY A 68 -19.49 16.67 13.03
N PHE A 69 -20.64 16.23 13.56
CA PHE A 69 -21.68 15.58 12.77
C PHE A 69 -22.31 16.54 11.76
N CYS A 70 -22.70 17.75 12.17
CA CYS A 70 -23.22 18.76 11.24
C CYS A 70 -22.19 19.11 10.15
N ARG A 71 -20.91 19.27 10.53
CA ARG A 71 -19.83 19.50 9.58
C ARG A 71 -19.66 18.33 8.62
N PHE A 72 -19.72 17.10 9.12
CA PHE A 72 -19.66 15.89 8.28
C PHE A 72 -20.80 15.88 7.26
N VAL A 73 -22.06 16.06 7.69
CA VAL A 73 -23.23 16.10 6.80
C VAL A 73 -23.09 17.18 5.74
N TRP A 74 -22.73 18.40 6.14
CA TRP A 74 -22.52 19.52 5.23
C TRP A 74 -21.46 19.21 4.15
N GLN A 75 -20.32 18.65 4.57
CA GLN A 75 -19.27 18.30 3.63
C GLN A 75 -19.63 17.11 2.73
N GLN A 76 -20.46 16.17 3.21
CA GLN A 76 -20.98 15.10 2.35
C GLN A 76 -21.95 15.68 1.28
N LEU A 77 -22.79 16.64 1.61
CA LEU A 77 -23.64 17.33 0.64
C LEU A 77 -22.83 18.09 -0.41
N GLN A 78 -21.77 18.79 0.03
CA GLN A 78 -20.85 19.45 -0.90
C GLN A 78 -20.12 18.43 -1.81
N ALA A 79 -19.66 17.31 -1.25
CA ALA A 79 -19.02 16.24 -2.02
C ALA A 79 -19.98 15.62 -3.05
N PHE A 80 -21.25 15.48 -2.69
CA PHE A 80 -22.30 14.98 -3.57
C PHE A 80 -22.54 15.92 -4.76
N TRP A 81 -22.74 17.21 -4.47
CA TRP A 81 -22.92 18.23 -5.50
C TRP A 81 -21.68 18.36 -6.42
N PHE A 82 -20.47 18.40 -5.83
CA PHE A 82 -19.23 18.40 -6.57
C PHE A 82 -19.12 17.17 -7.49
N SER A 83 -19.42 15.99 -6.98
CA SER A 83 -19.38 14.72 -7.74
C SER A 83 -20.37 14.74 -8.91
N ALA A 84 -21.60 15.22 -8.68
CA ALA A 84 -22.61 15.35 -9.71
C ALA A 84 -22.21 16.33 -10.82
N ARG A 85 -21.63 17.47 -10.45
CA ARG A 85 -21.07 18.43 -11.41
C ARG A 85 -19.91 17.83 -12.20
N LEU A 86 -18.97 17.18 -11.51
CA LEU A 86 -17.80 16.57 -12.16
C LEU A 86 -18.22 15.52 -13.20
N ILE A 87 -19.13 14.61 -12.84
CA ILE A 87 -19.62 13.56 -13.76
C ILE A 87 -20.35 14.14 -14.96
N ARG A 88 -21.00 15.30 -14.82
CA ARG A 88 -21.66 15.98 -15.96
C ARG A 88 -20.67 16.69 -16.88
N VAL A 89 -19.68 17.35 -16.31
CA VAL A 89 -18.69 18.13 -17.08
C VAL A 89 -17.61 17.23 -17.71
N TRP A 90 -17.18 16.21 -16.98
CA TRP A 90 -16.20 15.24 -17.43
C TRP A 90 -16.74 13.82 -17.18
N PRO A 91 -17.59 13.29 -18.11
CA PRO A 91 -18.28 12.02 -17.92
C PRO A 91 -17.28 10.85 -17.95
N PRO A 92 -17.02 10.19 -16.80
CA PRO A 92 -16.15 9.01 -16.76
C PRO A 92 -16.90 7.78 -17.27
N ASP A 93 -16.18 6.87 -17.93
CA ASP A 93 -16.70 5.56 -18.33
C ASP A 93 -16.73 4.59 -17.15
N VAL A 94 -15.73 4.69 -16.25
CA VAL A 94 -15.65 3.89 -15.02
C VAL A 94 -15.18 4.76 -13.86
N ILE A 95 -15.76 4.52 -12.68
CA ILE A 95 -15.31 5.12 -11.42
C ILE A 95 -14.79 4.00 -10.52
N ILE A 96 -13.55 4.14 -10.00
CA ILE A 96 -12.98 3.23 -9.01
C ILE A 96 -12.70 3.96 -7.70
N GLY A 97 -13.07 3.33 -6.57
CA GLY A 97 -12.84 3.85 -5.22
C GLY A 97 -12.04 2.89 -4.35
N PHE A 98 -11.10 3.46 -3.56
CA PHE A 98 -10.27 2.72 -2.60
C PHE A 98 -10.80 2.76 -1.17
N GLY A 99 -12.01 3.27 -0.96
CA GLY A 99 -12.59 3.43 0.37
C GLY A 99 -12.30 4.81 0.99
N GLY A 100 -12.59 4.94 2.29
CA GLY A 100 -12.52 6.20 2.99
C GLY A 100 -13.73 7.10 2.72
N PHE A 101 -13.78 8.25 3.42
CA PHE A 101 -14.92 9.18 3.34
C PHE A 101 -15.00 9.93 1.99
N THR A 102 -13.88 10.12 1.30
CA THR A 102 -13.82 10.77 -0.02
C THR A 102 -14.45 9.93 -1.12
N THR A 103 -14.47 8.63 -0.96
CA THR A 103 -15.05 7.69 -1.94
C THR A 103 -16.57 7.66 -1.89
N SER A 104 -17.18 7.87 -0.71
CA SER A 104 -18.61 7.62 -0.52
C SER A 104 -19.49 8.48 -1.42
N GLY A 105 -19.27 9.80 -1.47
CA GLY A 105 -20.06 10.73 -2.27
C GLY A 105 -20.03 10.40 -3.77
N ILE A 106 -18.83 10.22 -4.31
CA ILE A 106 -18.67 9.96 -5.75
C ILE A 106 -19.24 8.61 -6.19
N ILE A 107 -19.13 7.55 -5.36
CA ILE A 107 -19.65 6.23 -5.66
C ILE A 107 -21.19 6.22 -5.70
N VAL A 108 -21.83 6.87 -4.71
CA VAL A 108 -23.30 6.98 -4.70
C VAL A 108 -23.79 7.78 -5.91
N VAL A 109 -23.17 8.91 -6.20
CA VAL A 109 -23.54 9.72 -7.39
C VAL A 109 -23.31 8.94 -8.69
N ALA A 110 -22.20 8.22 -8.80
CA ALA A 110 -21.92 7.38 -9.96
C ALA A 110 -23.01 6.33 -10.19
N ALA A 111 -23.45 5.66 -9.11
CA ALA A 111 -24.55 4.69 -9.19
C ALA A 111 -25.86 5.33 -9.64
N LEU A 112 -26.21 6.52 -9.13
CA LEU A 112 -27.39 7.29 -9.55
C LEU A 112 -27.32 7.69 -11.04
N PHE A 113 -26.13 8.03 -11.55
CA PHE A 113 -25.90 8.35 -12.95
C PHE A 113 -25.68 7.10 -13.82
N ARG A 114 -25.91 5.89 -13.26
CA ARG A 114 -25.74 4.59 -13.94
C ARG A 114 -24.34 4.39 -14.54
N ARG A 115 -23.31 5.03 -13.95
CA ARG A 115 -21.92 4.83 -14.35
C ARG A 115 -21.38 3.55 -13.70
N PRO A 116 -20.59 2.75 -14.41
CA PRO A 116 -19.93 1.57 -13.83
C PRO A 116 -19.04 1.95 -12.65
N VAL A 117 -19.24 1.25 -11.54
CA VAL A 117 -18.49 1.44 -10.30
C VAL A 117 -17.63 0.22 -10.02
N ALA A 118 -16.36 0.45 -9.69
CA ALA A 118 -15.45 -0.52 -9.12
C ALA A 118 -15.02 -0.07 -7.72
N LEU A 119 -14.81 -1.01 -6.80
CA LEU A 119 -14.26 -0.73 -5.47
C LEU A 119 -13.08 -1.65 -5.21
N HIS A 120 -12.06 -1.15 -4.55
CA HIS A 120 -10.89 -1.91 -4.14
C HIS A 120 -10.70 -1.82 -2.62
N GLU A 121 -10.60 -2.98 -1.96
CA GLU A 121 -10.20 -3.09 -0.57
C GLU A 121 -8.74 -3.55 -0.48
N ALA A 122 -7.94 -2.80 0.25
CA ALA A 122 -6.53 -3.11 0.44
C ALA A 122 -6.27 -4.01 1.65
N ASN A 123 -7.13 -3.92 2.67
CA ASN A 123 -6.93 -4.57 3.96
C ASN A 123 -7.65 -5.91 4.06
N ARG A 124 -7.14 -6.78 4.93
CA ARG A 124 -7.77 -8.06 5.27
C ARG A 124 -9.12 -7.90 5.99
N VAL A 125 -9.32 -6.79 6.66
CA VAL A 125 -10.60 -6.42 7.27
C VAL A 125 -11.22 -5.28 6.46
N PRO A 126 -12.31 -5.52 5.72
CA PRO A 126 -12.92 -4.51 4.87
C PRO A 126 -13.36 -3.27 5.64
N GLY A 127 -13.04 -2.11 5.09
CA GLY A 127 -13.40 -0.82 5.64
C GLY A 127 -14.92 -0.56 5.61
N ARG A 128 -15.41 0.36 6.46
CA ARG A 128 -16.84 0.70 6.54
C ARG A 128 -17.41 1.15 5.19
N ALA A 129 -16.68 1.99 4.45
CA ALA A 129 -17.12 2.48 3.14
C ALA A 129 -17.30 1.32 2.13
N ILE A 130 -16.36 0.39 2.08
CA ILE A 130 -16.43 -0.79 1.20
C ILE A 130 -17.61 -1.69 1.58
N ARG A 131 -17.83 -1.92 2.89
CA ARG A 131 -18.97 -2.72 3.37
C ARG A 131 -20.33 -2.10 3.01
N LEU A 132 -20.45 -0.78 3.11
CA LEU A 132 -21.71 -0.07 2.81
C LEU A 132 -21.96 0.08 1.30
N LEU A 133 -20.90 0.30 0.52
CA LEU A 133 -21.01 0.64 -0.90
C LEU A 133 -20.78 -0.55 -1.83
N GLY A 134 -20.33 -1.69 -1.31
CA GLY A 134 -20.01 -2.88 -2.10
C GLY A 134 -21.15 -3.37 -2.98
N GLY A 135 -22.40 -3.23 -2.52
CA GLY A 135 -23.60 -3.58 -3.30
C GLY A 135 -23.86 -2.70 -4.54
N LEU A 136 -23.27 -1.51 -4.61
CA LEU A 136 -23.34 -0.60 -5.75
C LEU A 136 -22.27 -0.90 -6.82
N ALA A 137 -21.25 -1.69 -6.47
CA ALA A 137 -20.13 -1.96 -7.35
C ALA A 137 -20.43 -3.07 -8.36
N ARG A 138 -20.08 -2.87 -9.62
CA ARG A 138 -20.05 -3.90 -10.66
C ARG A 138 -18.82 -4.80 -10.51
N ARG A 139 -17.71 -4.25 -9.97
CA ARG A 139 -16.49 -4.97 -9.65
C ARG A 139 -16.04 -4.64 -8.23
N LEU A 140 -15.67 -5.66 -7.51
CA LEU A 140 -15.13 -5.53 -6.16
C LEU A 140 -13.81 -6.31 -6.08
N TYR A 141 -12.72 -5.58 -5.93
CA TYR A 141 -11.39 -6.14 -5.77
C TYR A 141 -11.11 -6.33 -4.28
N LEU A 142 -10.91 -7.58 -3.86
CA LEU A 142 -10.64 -7.97 -2.49
C LEU A 142 -9.30 -8.71 -2.39
N PRO A 143 -8.59 -8.61 -1.28
CA PRO A 143 -7.44 -9.48 -1.01
C PRO A 143 -7.83 -10.96 -1.07
N PRO A 144 -6.92 -11.87 -1.50
CA PRO A 144 -7.19 -13.31 -1.54
C PRO A 144 -7.74 -13.85 -0.21
N GLY A 145 -8.84 -14.58 -0.25
CA GLY A 145 -9.49 -15.15 0.94
C GLY A 145 -10.31 -14.17 1.79
N VAL A 146 -10.46 -12.92 1.37
CA VAL A 146 -11.37 -11.95 2.01
C VAL A 146 -12.74 -12.02 1.33
N HIS A 147 -13.80 -12.11 2.12
CA HIS A 147 -15.19 -12.14 1.64
C HIS A 147 -15.97 -10.94 2.18
N LEU A 148 -16.90 -10.44 1.37
CA LEU A 148 -17.82 -9.38 1.75
C LEU A 148 -19.26 -9.91 1.65
N PRO A 149 -19.98 -10.09 2.78
CA PRO A 149 -21.38 -10.53 2.76
C PRO A 149 -22.28 -9.59 1.97
N GLY A 150 -23.28 -10.12 1.30
CA GLY A 150 -24.30 -9.33 0.58
C GLY A 150 -23.88 -8.78 -0.77
N VAL A 151 -22.68 -9.12 -1.27
CA VAL A 151 -22.22 -8.73 -2.60
C VAL A 151 -22.35 -9.89 -3.60
N ARG A 152 -22.68 -9.57 -4.85
CA ARG A 152 -22.77 -10.56 -5.94
C ARG A 152 -21.37 -11.14 -6.23
N LEU A 153 -21.19 -12.44 -6.06
CA LEU A 153 -19.92 -13.13 -6.27
C LEU A 153 -19.35 -12.96 -7.69
N ALA A 154 -20.20 -12.87 -8.70
CA ALA A 154 -19.77 -12.67 -10.09
C ALA A 154 -18.97 -11.37 -10.32
N GLY A 155 -19.18 -10.35 -9.47
CA GLY A 155 -18.45 -9.09 -9.52
C GLY A 155 -17.16 -9.06 -8.70
N VAL A 156 -16.89 -10.08 -7.88
CA VAL A 156 -15.72 -10.14 -7.00
C VAL A 156 -14.50 -10.67 -7.74
N ARG A 157 -13.37 -10.00 -7.53
CA ARG A 157 -12.04 -10.44 -7.99
C ARG A 157 -11.08 -10.46 -6.80
N HIS A 158 -10.42 -11.58 -6.60
CA HIS A 158 -9.39 -11.70 -5.56
C HIS A 158 -8.03 -11.31 -6.15
N VAL A 159 -7.54 -10.14 -5.75
CA VAL A 159 -6.29 -9.53 -6.24
C VAL A 159 -5.51 -8.89 -5.11
N GLY A 160 -4.23 -8.65 -5.31
CA GLY A 160 -3.41 -7.85 -4.38
C GLY A 160 -3.64 -6.34 -4.57
N LEU A 161 -2.88 -5.56 -3.81
CA LEU A 161 -2.88 -4.10 -3.95
C LEU A 161 -2.00 -3.69 -5.13
N PRO A 162 -2.46 -2.81 -6.05
CA PRO A 162 -1.62 -2.24 -7.08
C PRO A 162 -0.45 -1.44 -6.47
N VAL A 163 0.74 -1.67 -6.96
CA VAL A 163 1.96 -0.98 -6.53
C VAL A 163 2.47 -0.10 -7.68
N ARG A 164 2.97 1.09 -7.35
CA ARG A 164 3.53 2.06 -8.32
C ARG A 164 4.68 1.43 -9.11
N ARG A 165 4.83 1.80 -10.38
CA ARG A 165 5.81 1.20 -11.29
C ARG A 165 7.25 1.33 -10.81
N GLU A 166 7.59 2.43 -10.16
CA GLU A 166 8.92 2.67 -9.60
C GLU A 166 9.28 1.75 -8.43
N ILE A 167 8.28 1.15 -7.76
CA ILE A 167 8.53 0.19 -6.69
C ILE A 167 8.85 -1.16 -7.30
N MET A 168 10.12 -1.41 -7.46
CA MET A 168 10.66 -2.67 -8.01
C MET A 168 11.95 -3.02 -7.29
N ARG A 169 12.21 -4.32 -7.20
CA ARG A 169 13.42 -4.82 -6.57
C ARG A 169 14.66 -4.38 -7.33
N LEU A 170 15.63 -3.83 -6.62
CA LEU A 170 16.96 -3.52 -7.11
C LEU A 170 17.99 -4.54 -6.59
N PRO A 171 19.16 -4.68 -7.24
CA PRO A 171 20.28 -5.42 -6.66
C PRO A 171 20.70 -4.79 -5.31
N HIS A 172 20.92 -5.64 -4.30
CA HIS A 172 21.26 -5.19 -2.94
C HIS A 172 22.45 -4.24 -2.88
N GLU A 173 23.56 -4.61 -3.56
CA GLU A 173 24.79 -3.82 -3.58
C GLU A 173 24.55 -2.42 -4.17
N ALA A 174 23.83 -2.35 -5.30
CA ALA A 174 23.50 -1.07 -5.93
C ALA A 174 22.61 -0.19 -5.05
N ALA A 175 21.62 -0.79 -4.36
CA ALA A 175 20.75 -0.09 -3.44
C ALA A 175 21.51 0.44 -2.22
N ARG A 176 22.39 -0.35 -1.62
CA ARG A 176 23.24 0.04 -0.49
C ARG A 176 24.20 1.15 -0.87
N SER A 177 24.87 1.03 -2.01
CA SER A 177 25.78 2.07 -2.52
C SER A 177 25.08 3.40 -2.76
N ARG A 178 23.84 3.40 -3.29
CA ARG A 178 23.03 4.63 -3.44
C ARG A 178 22.70 5.30 -2.12
N LEU A 179 22.57 4.54 -1.04
CA LEU A 179 22.32 5.06 0.32
C LEU A 179 23.61 5.40 1.07
N GLY A 180 24.79 5.19 0.48
CA GLY A 180 26.08 5.40 1.13
C GLY A 180 26.37 4.40 2.24
N LEU A 181 25.79 3.19 2.16
CA LEU A 181 25.98 2.07 3.08
C LEU A 181 27.06 1.12 2.56
N ASP A 182 27.74 0.43 3.47
CA ASP A 182 28.67 -0.64 3.13
C ASP A 182 27.91 -1.87 2.61
N PRO A 183 28.18 -2.34 1.37
CA PRO A 183 27.49 -3.50 0.79
C PRO A 183 27.73 -4.81 1.57
N ALA A 184 28.83 -4.94 2.29
CA ALA A 184 29.21 -6.17 3.01
C ALA A 184 28.52 -6.32 4.37
N GLN A 185 28.02 -5.22 4.96
CA GLN A 185 27.41 -5.23 6.29
C GLN A 185 25.90 -5.49 6.21
N LYS A 186 25.32 -6.04 7.28
CA LYS A 186 23.86 -6.21 7.41
C LYS A 186 23.17 -4.85 7.50
N VAL A 187 21.99 -4.74 6.87
CA VAL A 187 21.20 -3.50 6.85
C VAL A 187 19.80 -3.76 7.42
N LEU A 188 19.49 -3.05 8.51
CA LEU A 188 18.18 -2.98 9.13
C LEU A 188 17.47 -1.68 8.74
N VAL A 189 16.29 -1.77 8.16
CA VAL A 189 15.46 -0.59 7.85
C VAL A 189 14.30 -0.49 8.81
N ILE A 190 14.09 0.70 9.39
CA ILE A 190 12.92 1.03 10.21
C ILE A 190 11.99 1.92 9.39
N PHE A 191 10.79 1.41 9.09
CA PHE A 191 9.84 2.08 8.20
C PHE A 191 8.44 2.17 8.81
N GLY A 192 8.15 3.29 9.45
CA GLY A 192 6.86 3.56 10.10
C GLY A 192 5.72 3.94 9.14
N GLY A 193 5.95 3.92 7.80
CA GLY A 193 5.05 4.48 6.79
C GLY A 193 5.19 6.01 6.67
N SER A 194 4.35 6.65 5.84
CA SER A 194 4.45 8.08 5.51
C SER A 194 4.39 9.03 6.71
N GLN A 195 3.76 8.62 7.79
CA GLN A 195 3.63 9.42 9.02
C GLN A 195 4.68 9.06 10.09
N GLY A 196 5.51 8.04 9.82
CA GLY A 196 6.45 7.49 10.78
C GLY A 196 5.77 6.87 12.01
N ALA A 197 6.53 6.16 12.83
CA ALA A 197 6.07 5.47 14.02
C ALA A 197 6.95 5.83 15.22
N ALA A 198 6.53 6.77 16.06
CA ALA A 198 7.32 7.23 17.20
C ALA A 198 7.83 6.08 18.10
N PRO A 199 7.03 5.05 18.45
CA PRO A 199 7.54 3.93 19.23
C PRO A 199 8.70 3.16 18.55
N LEU A 200 8.64 2.98 17.21
CA LEU A 200 9.73 2.33 16.46
C LEU A 200 10.96 3.24 16.35
N ASN A 201 10.74 4.55 16.18
CA ASN A 201 11.84 5.53 16.15
C ASN A 201 12.58 5.58 17.49
N ASN A 202 11.85 5.54 18.60
CA ASN A 202 12.43 5.53 19.95
C ASN A 202 13.19 4.22 20.18
N TRP A 203 12.59 3.09 19.85
CA TRP A 203 13.22 1.78 19.97
C TRP A 203 14.58 1.73 19.26
N VAL A 204 14.65 2.15 18.00
CA VAL A 204 15.91 2.10 17.24
C VAL A 204 16.96 3.04 17.80
N ARG A 205 16.57 4.23 18.33
CA ARG A 205 17.50 5.16 18.97
C ARG A 205 18.09 4.59 20.27
N GLU A 206 17.26 3.94 21.07
CA GLU A 206 17.67 3.28 22.32
C GLU A 206 18.58 2.07 22.06
N ARG A 207 18.34 1.33 20.99
CA ARG A 207 19.10 0.11 20.65
C ARG A 207 20.27 0.35 19.70
N GLN A 208 20.48 1.58 19.25
CA GLN A 208 21.47 1.92 18.23
C GLN A 208 22.91 1.47 18.58
N ALA A 209 23.32 1.62 19.85
CA ALA A 209 24.65 1.19 20.27
C ALA A 209 24.82 -0.32 20.09
N ARG A 210 23.87 -1.11 20.58
CA ARG A 210 23.88 -2.57 20.47
C ARG A 210 23.81 -3.07 19.02
N LEU A 211 22.97 -2.42 18.18
CA LEU A 211 22.90 -2.74 16.75
C LEU A 211 24.24 -2.48 16.05
N ALA A 212 24.91 -1.38 16.40
CA ALA A 212 26.22 -1.04 15.84
C ALA A 212 27.33 -1.99 16.32
N GLU A 213 27.34 -2.41 17.59
CA GLU A 213 28.26 -3.40 18.13
C GLU A 213 28.23 -4.71 17.35
N GLU A 214 27.04 -5.14 16.92
CA GLU A 214 26.80 -6.34 16.10
C GLU A 214 27.06 -6.11 14.58
N GLY A 215 27.50 -4.92 14.18
CA GLY A 215 27.83 -4.61 12.80
C GLY A 215 26.61 -4.36 11.90
N ILE A 216 25.46 -3.98 12.46
CA ILE A 216 24.23 -3.73 11.73
C ILE A 216 24.09 -2.25 11.39
N GLN A 217 24.11 -1.91 10.11
CA GLN A 217 23.77 -0.58 9.61
C GLN A 217 22.26 -0.34 9.70
N VAL A 218 21.87 0.88 10.01
CA VAL A 218 20.47 1.26 10.19
C VAL A 218 20.04 2.36 9.22
N CYS A 219 18.89 2.20 8.58
CA CYS A 219 18.18 3.29 7.92
C CYS A 219 16.79 3.46 8.56
N CYS A 220 16.54 4.59 9.20
CA CYS A 220 15.26 4.88 9.85
C CYS A 220 14.52 6.03 9.16
N VAL A 221 13.33 5.75 8.63
CA VAL A 221 12.40 6.79 8.14
C VAL A 221 11.51 7.24 9.29
N THR A 222 11.87 8.37 9.90
CA THR A 222 11.26 8.85 11.15
C THR A 222 9.84 9.37 10.98
N GLY A 223 9.48 9.85 9.82
CA GLY A 223 8.22 10.54 9.53
C GLY A 223 8.37 12.06 9.58
N LEU A 224 7.57 12.76 8.79
CA LEU A 224 7.57 14.23 8.70
C LEU A 224 7.28 14.85 10.07
N GLY A 225 8.14 15.78 10.50
CA GLY A 225 8.03 16.48 11.77
C GLY A 225 8.44 15.68 13.01
N LYS A 226 9.05 14.49 12.84
CA LYS A 226 9.48 13.62 13.94
C LYS A 226 11.00 13.47 14.05
N GLY A 227 11.74 14.48 13.57
CA GLY A 227 13.22 14.47 13.53
C GLY A 227 13.75 13.69 12.33
N GLY A 228 15.07 13.68 12.18
CA GLY A 228 15.80 13.06 11.07
C GLY A 228 16.68 14.07 10.35
N GLY A 229 17.36 13.62 9.28
CA GLY A 229 18.38 14.41 8.59
C GLY A 229 19.76 14.26 9.22
N GLU A 230 19.96 13.21 10.01
CA GLU A 230 21.23 12.91 10.71
C GLU A 230 21.83 11.59 10.24
N VAL A 231 23.15 11.57 10.15
CA VAL A 231 23.94 10.34 9.94
C VAL A 231 24.87 10.21 11.14
N GLN A 232 24.87 9.05 11.76
CA GLN A 232 25.72 8.75 12.88
C GLN A 232 26.64 7.56 12.53
N GLU A 233 27.90 7.64 12.90
CA GLU A 233 28.87 6.57 12.71
C GLU A 233 29.33 6.04 14.07
N ARG A 234 29.42 4.72 14.18
CA ARG A 234 29.91 4.01 15.37
C ARG A 234 30.87 2.91 14.96
N ARG A 235 31.65 2.41 15.89
CA ARG A 235 32.49 1.23 15.66
C ARG A 235 31.76 -0.03 16.14
N ALA A 236 31.74 -1.05 15.31
CA ALA A 236 31.31 -2.39 15.68
C ALA A 236 32.40 -3.07 16.56
N SER A 237 32.04 -4.16 17.23
CA SER A 237 32.99 -5.01 17.97
C SER A 237 34.12 -5.57 17.09
N SER A 238 33.84 -5.73 15.79
CA SER A 238 34.84 -6.12 14.77
C SER A 238 35.82 -5.01 14.37
N GLY A 239 35.65 -3.77 14.89
CA GLY A 239 36.39 -2.57 14.51
C GLY A 239 35.94 -1.87 13.24
N GLN A 240 34.97 -2.42 12.50
CA GLN A 240 34.38 -1.78 11.31
C GLN A 240 33.53 -0.56 11.67
N THR A 241 33.45 0.41 10.78
CA THR A 241 32.54 1.56 10.92
C THR A 241 31.13 1.15 10.47
N VAL A 242 30.15 1.43 11.30
CA VAL A 242 28.73 1.14 11.08
C VAL A 242 27.95 2.46 11.03
N LYS A 243 27.10 2.62 10.04
CA LYS A 243 26.30 3.82 9.83
C LYS A 243 24.86 3.66 10.31
N ALA A 244 24.33 4.70 10.93
CA ALA A 244 22.90 4.86 11.19
C ALA A 244 22.40 6.16 10.55
N ILE A 245 21.49 6.03 9.60
CA ILE A 245 20.92 7.12 8.79
C ILE A 245 19.48 7.33 9.22
N PHE A 246 19.16 8.55 9.68
CA PHE A 246 17.79 8.93 10.04
C PHE A 246 17.31 9.98 9.06
N VAL A 247 16.22 9.68 8.35
CA VAL A 247 15.61 10.61 7.37
C VAL A 247 14.14 10.86 7.71
N PRO A 248 13.64 12.10 7.58
CA PRO A 248 12.24 12.40 7.88
C PRO A 248 11.28 11.81 6.86
N PHE A 249 11.75 11.57 5.63
CA PHE A 249 10.96 11.02 4.54
C PHE A 249 11.87 10.34 3.51
N CYS A 250 11.34 9.32 2.85
CA CYS A 250 12.04 8.63 1.76
C CYS A 250 11.20 8.68 0.48
N ASP A 251 11.74 9.33 -0.55
CA ASP A 251 11.10 9.40 -1.88
C ASP A 251 11.38 8.14 -2.71
N ASP A 252 12.53 7.51 -2.50
CA ASP A 252 12.94 6.28 -3.19
C ASP A 252 12.81 5.06 -2.27
N VAL A 253 11.55 4.66 -2.04
CA VAL A 253 11.22 3.50 -1.20
C VAL A 253 11.76 2.20 -1.80
N ALA A 254 11.86 2.11 -3.13
CA ALA A 254 12.41 0.92 -3.81
C ALA A 254 13.87 0.68 -3.43
N THR A 255 14.70 1.72 -3.48
CA THR A 255 16.11 1.66 -3.05
C THR A 255 16.21 1.32 -1.56
N LEU A 256 15.41 1.98 -0.71
CA LEU A 256 15.42 1.73 0.74
C LEU A 256 15.11 0.26 1.08
N LEU A 257 14.00 -0.27 0.54
CA LEU A 257 13.58 -1.65 0.81
C LEU A 257 14.53 -2.67 0.18
N SER A 258 15.06 -2.38 -1.01
CA SER A 258 16.02 -3.27 -1.68
C SER A 258 17.38 -3.33 -0.98
N ALA A 259 17.79 -2.29 -0.26
CA ALA A 259 19.04 -2.29 0.51
C ALA A 259 18.96 -3.16 1.78
N ALA A 260 17.75 -3.39 2.30
CA ALA A 260 17.53 -4.05 3.58
C ALA A 260 17.73 -5.56 3.55
N ASP A 261 18.40 -6.13 4.54
CA ASP A 261 18.29 -7.55 4.87
C ASP A 261 16.98 -7.84 5.58
N LEU A 262 16.58 -6.91 6.46
CA LEU A 262 15.39 -7.00 7.27
C LEU A 262 14.75 -5.61 7.45
N VAL A 263 13.43 -5.55 7.43
CA VAL A 263 12.66 -4.33 7.71
C VAL A 263 11.85 -4.50 8.99
N VAL A 264 11.87 -3.53 9.87
CA VAL A 264 10.88 -3.40 10.96
C VAL A 264 9.89 -2.32 10.56
N SER A 265 8.60 -2.66 10.44
CA SER A 265 7.60 -1.68 9.99
C SER A 265 6.22 -1.86 10.59
N ARG A 266 5.34 -0.87 10.36
CA ARG A 266 3.90 -1.00 10.56
C ARG A 266 3.29 -1.91 9.48
N ALA A 267 2.14 -2.55 9.81
CA ALA A 267 1.46 -3.50 8.93
C ALA A 267 0.38 -2.85 8.05
N GLY A 268 0.67 -1.68 7.48
CA GLY A 268 -0.20 -1.07 6.47
C GLY A 268 -0.21 -1.89 5.18
N ALA A 269 -1.37 -2.01 4.53
CA ALA A 269 -1.51 -2.80 3.30
C ALA A 269 -0.54 -2.33 2.19
N GLY A 270 -0.33 -1.00 2.05
CA GLY A 270 0.64 -0.43 1.09
C GLY A 270 2.06 -0.88 1.38
N THR A 271 2.51 -0.76 2.64
CA THR A 271 3.85 -1.19 3.05
C THR A 271 4.06 -2.69 2.79
N ILE A 272 3.08 -3.53 3.13
CA ILE A 272 3.16 -4.98 2.87
C ILE A 272 3.26 -5.26 1.37
N ALA A 273 2.49 -4.57 0.53
CA ALA A 273 2.57 -4.73 -0.92
C ALA A 273 3.94 -4.30 -1.48
N GLU A 274 4.53 -3.22 -0.96
CA GLU A 274 5.87 -2.75 -1.32
C GLU A 274 6.96 -3.73 -0.86
N LEU A 275 6.85 -4.29 0.37
CA LEU A 275 7.75 -5.34 0.87
C LEU A 275 7.71 -6.60 0.00
N ILE A 276 6.52 -7.04 -0.40
CA ILE A 276 6.34 -8.18 -1.30
C ILE A 276 6.99 -7.87 -2.65
N ARG A 277 6.75 -6.71 -3.22
CA ARG A 277 7.29 -6.29 -4.52
C ARG A 277 8.81 -6.18 -4.53
N CYS A 278 9.40 -5.67 -3.45
CA CYS A 278 10.86 -5.59 -3.28
C CYS A 278 11.48 -6.91 -2.77
N VAL A 279 10.65 -7.92 -2.46
CA VAL A 279 11.10 -9.22 -1.92
C VAL A 279 11.90 -9.04 -0.62
N THR A 280 11.45 -8.18 0.26
CA THR A 280 12.17 -7.78 1.48
C THR A 280 11.51 -8.38 2.72
N PRO A 281 12.20 -9.26 3.47
CA PRO A 281 11.73 -9.82 4.74
C PRO A 281 11.43 -8.74 5.76
N ALA A 282 10.41 -8.95 6.60
CA ALA A 282 10.06 -7.96 7.60
C ALA A 282 9.60 -8.54 8.93
N ILE A 283 9.86 -7.81 10.01
CA ILE A 283 9.16 -7.95 11.28
C ILE A 283 8.10 -6.84 11.32
N LEU A 284 6.84 -7.23 11.32
CA LEU A 284 5.73 -6.30 11.34
C LEU A 284 5.28 -6.02 12.76
N VAL A 285 5.18 -4.74 13.09
CA VAL A 285 4.66 -4.26 14.37
C VAL A 285 3.34 -3.53 14.10
N PRO A 286 2.18 -4.20 14.18
CA PRO A 286 0.89 -3.61 13.89
C PRO A 286 0.60 -2.40 14.78
N PHE A 287 -0.03 -1.35 14.20
CA PHE A 287 -0.46 -0.20 14.99
C PHE A 287 -1.68 -0.59 15.84
N PRO A 288 -1.61 -0.46 17.20
CA PRO A 288 -2.66 -0.97 18.09
C PRO A 288 -4.02 -0.29 17.89
N GLU A 289 -4.02 1.01 17.55
CA GLU A 289 -5.23 1.81 17.37
C GLU A 289 -5.74 1.80 15.91
N ALA A 290 -5.27 0.85 15.11
CA ALA A 290 -5.73 0.71 13.73
C ALA A 290 -7.23 0.35 13.70
N ALA A 291 -8.01 1.10 12.92
CA ALA A 291 -9.45 0.90 12.83
C ALA A 291 -9.82 -0.57 12.54
N ASN A 292 -10.69 -1.15 13.35
CA ASN A 292 -11.11 -2.56 13.26
C ASN A 292 -9.92 -3.55 13.27
N ASN A 293 -8.81 -3.21 13.89
CA ASN A 293 -7.62 -4.07 13.97
C ASN A 293 -7.07 -4.52 12.60
N HIS A 294 -7.30 -3.76 11.52
CA HIS A 294 -6.93 -4.19 10.18
C HIS A 294 -5.43 -4.43 10.01
N GLN A 295 -4.55 -3.66 10.72
CA GLN A 295 -3.11 -3.90 10.64
C GLN A 295 -2.70 -5.23 11.26
N TRP A 296 -3.35 -5.65 12.35
CA TRP A 296 -3.12 -6.96 12.94
C TRP A 296 -3.48 -8.10 11.97
N ALA A 297 -4.65 -8.00 11.32
CA ALA A 297 -5.07 -8.98 10.33
C ALA A 297 -4.13 -9.02 9.11
N ASN A 298 -3.65 -7.86 8.64
CA ASN A 298 -2.68 -7.78 7.56
C ASN A 298 -1.35 -8.44 7.95
N ALA A 299 -0.83 -8.16 9.15
CA ALA A 299 0.42 -8.71 9.67
C ALA A 299 0.35 -10.23 9.82
N ARG A 300 -0.73 -10.74 10.41
CA ARG A 300 -0.93 -12.18 10.56
C ARG A 300 -0.98 -12.91 9.22
N PHE A 301 -1.63 -12.33 8.24
CA PHE A 301 -1.62 -12.91 6.89
C PHE A 301 -0.20 -12.95 6.31
N PHE A 302 0.56 -11.85 6.43
CA PHE A 302 1.94 -11.79 5.95
C PHE A 302 2.83 -12.85 6.61
N GLU A 303 2.72 -13.02 7.92
CA GLU A 303 3.41 -14.06 8.69
C GLU A 303 3.00 -15.46 8.25
N GLN A 304 1.71 -15.74 8.12
CA GLN A 304 1.18 -17.04 7.66
C GLN A 304 1.65 -17.40 6.25
N GLN A 305 1.85 -16.40 5.40
CA GLN A 305 2.45 -16.59 4.06
C GLN A 305 3.98 -16.76 4.11
N GLY A 306 4.59 -16.59 5.29
CA GLY A 306 6.02 -16.72 5.50
C GLY A 306 6.84 -15.58 4.90
N GLY A 307 6.30 -14.36 4.92
CA GLY A 307 7.04 -13.14 4.50
C GLY A 307 7.92 -12.57 5.61
N GLY A 308 7.70 -12.96 6.85
CA GLY A 308 8.42 -12.50 8.03
C GLY A 308 7.70 -12.84 9.32
N LEU A 309 7.92 -12.06 10.38
CA LEU A 309 7.37 -12.26 11.72
C LEU A 309 6.44 -11.10 12.13
N VAL A 310 5.66 -11.32 13.19
CA VAL A 310 4.80 -10.31 13.80
C VAL A 310 5.17 -10.15 15.28
N VAL A 311 5.46 -8.91 15.68
CA VAL A 311 5.70 -8.54 17.08
C VAL A 311 4.62 -7.55 17.52
N ASP A 312 4.00 -7.80 18.68
CA ASP A 312 3.06 -6.84 19.27
C ASP A 312 3.84 -5.63 19.83
N GLN A 313 3.32 -4.42 19.60
CA GLN A 313 3.95 -3.20 20.11
C GLN A 313 4.20 -3.21 21.62
N ARG A 314 3.43 -3.99 22.39
CA ARG A 314 3.64 -4.14 23.84
C ARG A 314 4.96 -4.82 24.20
N PHE A 315 5.53 -5.58 23.28
CA PHE A 315 6.78 -6.33 23.43
C PHE A 315 7.96 -5.72 22.66
N LEU A 316 7.93 -4.40 22.39
CA LEU A 316 9.05 -3.71 21.73
C LEU A 316 10.38 -3.83 22.49
N GLY A 317 10.34 -4.07 23.79
CA GLY A 317 11.55 -4.30 24.59
C GLY A 317 12.32 -5.56 24.19
N GLU A 318 11.64 -6.54 23.58
CA GLU A 318 12.19 -7.82 23.14
C GLU A 318 12.49 -7.86 21.63
N LEU A 319 12.12 -6.80 20.90
CA LEU A 319 12.25 -6.74 19.44
C LEU A 319 13.68 -6.89 18.93
N ASP A 320 14.68 -6.48 19.71
CA ASP A 320 16.08 -6.64 19.36
C ASP A 320 16.50 -8.12 19.29
N HIS A 321 15.98 -8.99 20.16
CA HIS A 321 16.20 -10.44 20.07
C HIS A 321 15.67 -11.00 18.74
N GLU A 322 14.42 -10.67 18.40
CA GLU A 322 13.82 -11.10 17.12
C GLU A 322 14.60 -10.57 15.91
N VAL A 323 15.08 -9.32 15.98
CA VAL A 323 15.91 -8.73 14.92
C VAL A 323 17.22 -9.50 14.76
N PHE A 324 17.94 -9.80 15.84
CA PHE A 324 19.20 -10.53 15.78
C PHE A 324 19.02 -11.97 15.29
N ASP A 325 18.01 -12.66 15.79
CA ASP A 325 17.71 -14.05 15.40
C ASP A 325 17.37 -14.16 13.91
N VAL A 326 16.70 -13.15 13.34
CA VAL A 326 16.33 -13.15 11.93
C VAL A 326 17.45 -12.63 11.02
N ILE A 327 18.06 -11.47 11.34
CA ILE A 327 18.97 -10.76 10.42
C ILE A 327 20.27 -11.53 10.16
N PHE A 328 20.73 -12.32 11.15
CA PHE A 328 21.90 -13.19 11.02
C PHE A 328 21.56 -14.61 10.56
N ASN A 329 20.29 -14.96 10.44
CA ASN A 329 19.87 -16.26 9.95
C ASN A 329 19.63 -16.22 8.42
N ASP A 330 20.72 -16.41 7.67
CA ASP A 330 20.67 -16.37 6.19
C ASP A 330 19.73 -17.43 5.59
N TRP A 331 19.57 -18.59 6.24
CA TRP A 331 18.63 -19.61 5.78
C TRP A 331 17.18 -19.10 5.91
N LEU A 332 16.84 -18.51 7.04
CA LEU A 332 15.50 -17.95 7.29
C LEU A 332 15.19 -16.78 6.35
N LEU A 333 16.14 -15.87 6.16
CA LEU A 333 16.01 -14.75 5.22
C LEU A 333 15.79 -15.25 3.78
N ARG A 334 16.54 -16.27 3.34
CA ARG A 334 16.31 -16.89 2.02
C ARG A 334 14.92 -17.52 1.90
N LYS A 335 14.44 -18.19 2.96
CA LYS A 335 13.09 -18.76 3.02
C LYS A 335 12.01 -17.68 2.89
N PHE A 336 12.12 -16.60 3.65
CA PHE A 336 11.19 -15.47 3.56
C PHE A 336 11.20 -14.84 2.15
N ARG A 337 12.37 -14.60 1.58
CA ARG A 337 12.49 -14.06 0.21
C ARG A 337 11.84 -14.99 -0.84
N ALA A 338 12.02 -16.29 -0.75
CA ALA A 338 11.38 -17.25 -1.65
C ALA A 338 9.85 -17.22 -1.53
N ASN A 339 9.31 -17.04 -0.32
CA ASN A 339 7.88 -16.90 -0.09
C ASN A 339 7.35 -15.59 -0.67
N LEU A 340 8.04 -14.46 -0.42
CA LEU A 340 7.68 -13.14 -0.96
C LEU A 340 7.67 -13.14 -2.50
N GLN A 341 8.64 -13.78 -3.16
CA GLN A 341 8.64 -13.96 -4.62
C GLN A 341 7.42 -14.73 -5.12
N ARG A 342 6.95 -15.73 -4.38
CA ARG A 342 5.71 -16.45 -4.73
C ARG A 342 4.47 -15.59 -4.57
N MET A 343 4.45 -14.71 -3.55
CA MET A 343 3.35 -13.77 -3.34
C MET A 343 3.28 -12.69 -4.44
N ASP A 344 4.42 -12.25 -4.98
CA ASP A 344 4.49 -11.22 -6.03
C ASP A 344 4.10 -11.73 -7.44
N ARG A 345 3.94 -13.03 -7.64
CA ARG A 345 3.55 -13.61 -8.95
C ARG A 345 2.18 -13.19 -9.46
N ALA A 346 1.29 -12.76 -8.58
CA ALA A 346 0.00 -12.21 -8.98
C ALA A 346 0.19 -10.74 -9.37
N ASN A 347 0.38 -10.45 -10.66
CA ASN A 347 0.42 -9.08 -11.17
C ASN A 347 -0.95 -8.42 -11.06
N SER A 348 -1.26 -7.94 -9.85
CA SER A 348 -2.56 -7.35 -9.53
C SER A 348 -2.85 -6.09 -10.34
N LEU A 349 -1.82 -5.33 -10.71
CA LEU A 349 -1.99 -4.10 -11.48
C LEU A 349 -2.55 -4.41 -12.87
N ASP A 350 -1.92 -5.30 -13.65
CA ASP A 350 -2.36 -5.61 -15.01
C ASP A 350 -3.72 -6.31 -15.04
N LEU A 351 -4.01 -7.17 -14.05
CA LEU A 351 -5.33 -7.79 -13.91
C LEU A 351 -6.42 -6.75 -13.68
N ILE A 352 -6.19 -5.78 -12.78
CA ILE A 352 -7.17 -4.72 -12.50
C ILE A 352 -7.32 -3.80 -13.71
N LEU A 353 -6.23 -3.42 -14.38
CA LEU A 353 -6.26 -2.57 -15.56
C LEU A 353 -7.12 -3.22 -16.67
N GLY A 354 -6.89 -4.49 -16.99
CA GLY A 354 -7.65 -5.20 -18.00
C GLY A 354 -9.14 -5.34 -17.66
N ASP A 355 -9.47 -5.62 -16.39
CA ASP A 355 -10.86 -5.75 -15.92
C ASP A 355 -11.58 -4.37 -15.88
N LEU A 356 -10.87 -3.27 -15.62
CA LEU A 356 -11.40 -1.91 -15.72
C LEU A 356 -11.66 -1.49 -17.18
N GLU A 357 -10.77 -1.86 -18.11
CA GLU A 357 -10.96 -1.65 -19.54
C GLU A 357 -12.19 -2.41 -20.05
N GLU A 358 -12.40 -3.65 -19.61
CA GLU A 358 -13.61 -4.43 -19.91
C GLU A 358 -14.87 -3.74 -19.40
N LEU A 359 -14.83 -3.20 -18.17
CA LEU A 359 -15.94 -2.45 -17.58
C LEU A 359 -16.28 -1.16 -18.35
N ALA A 360 -15.32 -0.54 -19.01
CA ALA A 360 -15.49 0.68 -19.78
C ALA A 360 -16.15 0.42 -21.16
N LEU A 361 -16.20 -0.83 -21.61
CA LEU A 361 -16.85 -1.16 -22.88
C LEU A 361 -18.37 -1.03 -22.76
N PRO A 362 -19.07 -0.47 -23.78
CA PRO A 362 -20.51 -0.46 -23.82
C PRO A 362 -21.09 -1.87 -23.67
N SER A 363 -22.13 -2.03 -22.84
CA SER A 363 -22.83 -3.30 -22.62
C SER A 363 -23.36 -3.83 -23.98
N GLY A 364 -22.68 -4.79 -24.59
CA GLY A 364 -23.02 -5.36 -25.90
C GLY A 364 -21.82 -5.66 -26.80
N ARG A 365 -20.63 -5.18 -26.50
CA ARG A 365 -19.40 -5.60 -27.18
C ARG A 365 -18.60 -6.53 -26.26
N LEU A 366 -18.80 -7.83 -26.43
CA LEU A 366 -17.87 -8.84 -25.94
C LEU A 366 -16.52 -8.59 -26.64
N ALA A 367 -15.45 -8.46 -25.87
CA ALA A 367 -14.10 -8.45 -26.43
C ALA A 367 -13.89 -9.74 -27.25
N PRO A 368 -13.28 -9.69 -28.45
CA PRO A 368 -12.96 -10.89 -29.22
C PRO A 368 -12.02 -11.76 -28.38
N GLY A 369 -12.46 -13.00 -28.15
CA GLY A 369 -11.94 -14.06 -27.30
C GLY A 369 -10.44 -14.06 -27.04
N ARG A 370 -10.06 -13.94 -25.81
CA ARG A 370 -8.96 -14.72 -25.25
C ARG A 370 -9.58 -16.05 -24.81
N ALA A 371 -9.45 -17.07 -25.69
CA ALA A 371 -9.73 -18.45 -25.37
C ALA A 371 -8.99 -18.82 -24.08
N ALA A 372 -9.75 -19.27 -23.09
CA ALA A 372 -9.21 -19.91 -21.92
C ALA A 372 -8.38 -21.12 -22.40
N SER A 373 -7.06 -21.02 -22.26
CA SER A 373 -6.19 -22.18 -22.39
C SER A 373 -6.49 -23.13 -21.23
N THR A 374 -7.40 -24.05 -21.47
CA THR A 374 -7.59 -25.23 -20.63
C THR A 374 -6.39 -26.17 -20.87
N ALA A 375 -5.31 -25.92 -20.16
CA ALA A 375 -4.26 -26.92 -20.03
C ALA A 375 -4.82 -28.10 -19.22
N LYS A 376 -5.12 -29.19 -19.91
CA LYS A 376 -5.41 -30.49 -19.35
C LYS A 376 -4.18 -30.95 -18.52
N PRO A 377 -4.35 -31.46 -17.30
CA PRO A 377 -3.26 -32.07 -16.58
C PRO A 377 -2.80 -33.34 -17.30
N PRO A 378 -1.49 -33.65 -17.33
CA PRO A 378 -1.01 -34.91 -17.93
C PRO A 378 -1.55 -36.09 -17.12
N SER A 379 -2.15 -37.04 -17.84
CA SER A 379 -2.58 -38.34 -17.30
C SER A 379 -1.37 -39.09 -16.76
N GLN A 380 -1.40 -39.47 -15.50
CA GLN A 380 -0.54 -40.52 -14.98
C GLN A 380 -0.97 -41.85 -15.65
N ALA A 381 -0.09 -42.44 -16.39
CA ALA A 381 -0.19 -43.83 -16.85
C ALA A 381 0.99 -44.61 -16.30
N ALA A 382 0.63 -45.67 -15.60
CA ALA A 382 1.38 -46.88 -15.20
C ALA A 382 2.73 -46.69 -14.50
#